data_c2cac81164467c11f709b0c617248e1e
#
_entry.id   c2cac81164467c11f709b0c617248e1e
#
_cell.length_a   1.000
_cell.length_b   1.000
_cell.length_c   1.000
_cell.angle_alpha   90.00
_cell.angle_beta   90.00
_cell.angle_gamma   90.00
#
_symmetry.space_group_name_H-M   'P 1'
#
loop_
_entity.id
_entity.type
_entity.pdbx_description
1 polymer ?
#
loop_
_entity_poly.entity_id
_entity_poly.type
_entity_poly.pdbx_seq_one_letter_code
_entity_poly.pdbx_strand_id
1 'polypeptide(L)'
;KDSGPWIVFFEIFVIAQLLLIFVFNLTHLKYEAGFDSSAAMAQAMEIWNQKSIFLKHWDYQSTLGLDSVIIPASIFYGITHNIFLAYGIADCLGVLLYIYIFRDIFKMLQLPKLVRMIVYVLLLTPYSLEPLGYMPMMFTGAAYYIIKVLIPIMLIDILLKIRLEIPVRRYLHILITYFAAVYLTALSCGLYLLICGLLPIILYELFTVICSGNFKNFLSKNTLLLAASLVIYGLGYASAKIYGADIFTNEMVLTTAENFVNNFAKCIVGIAELFGALPNQKIVVTSAFGIHYLSHMAAFLLFVIILIATIKTVHPLSGLLKNGQTDSTVQTVAGMVCCIIAVNLAVLILTDTTYGSETFEFRYHLIPVVSGFLVVGIGIGGLVAWLKAHPNPLIFTSAMALIAIIWLLCNIFFYYYYTSRNNYETSTAITGYVQEHSDCDLVYFIGDSDSEIIEVARIARLLENRLNIIDGISVGSFLGWGASRTYYDPMETFDKVIIVCTDETYDSIEPYYRRGMTKLGTVDDYTLYELIHILSPEEYEKEQENEEDILSEDESASDDEGNTISGNDTDTEY
;
A
#
# COMPACT_ATOMS: atom_id res chain seq x y z
N LYS A 1 -13.94 10.70 -38.47
CA LYS A 1 -13.66 9.25 -38.61
C LYS A 1 -12.31 8.98 -37.96
N ASP A 2 -12.33 8.67 -36.65
CA ASP A 2 -11.12 8.49 -35.81
C ASP A 2 -10.76 7.00 -35.65
N SER A 3 -11.00 6.17 -36.66
CA SER A 3 -10.67 4.74 -36.62
C SER A 3 -9.35 4.47 -37.34
N GLY A 4 -8.26 4.93 -36.76
CA GLY A 4 -6.93 4.52 -37.22
C GLY A 4 -6.49 3.22 -36.52
N PRO A 5 -5.63 2.40 -37.17
CA PRO A 5 -5.17 1.13 -36.61
C PRO A 5 -4.54 1.29 -35.20
N TRP A 6 -3.91 2.41 -34.93
CA TRP A 6 -3.33 2.71 -33.60
C TRP A 6 -4.38 2.90 -32.50
N ILE A 7 -5.57 3.42 -32.81
CA ILE A 7 -6.65 3.52 -31.81
C ILE A 7 -7.10 2.13 -31.41
N VAL A 8 -7.32 1.25 -32.40
CA VAL A 8 -7.72 -0.13 -32.12
C VAL A 8 -6.65 -0.87 -31.34
N PHE A 9 -5.38 -0.69 -31.71
CA PHE A 9 -4.26 -1.30 -30.99
C PHE A 9 -4.25 -0.90 -29.51
N PHE A 10 -4.29 0.40 -29.22
CA PHE A 10 -4.27 0.87 -27.82
C PHE A 10 -5.57 0.55 -27.06
N GLU A 11 -6.72 0.47 -27.73
CA GLU A 11 -7.96 -0.02 -27.11
C GLU A 11 -7.84 -1.48 -26.67
N ILE A 12 -7.34 -2.34 -27.54
CA ILE A 12 -7.08 -3.76 -27.20
C ILE A 12 -6.10 -3.84 -26.05
N PHE A 13 -5.05 -3.02 -26.06
CA PHE A 13 -4.04 -3.03 -25.01
C PHE A 13 -4.61 -2.59 -23.66
N VAL A 14 -5.43 -1.52 -23.60
CA VAL A 14 -6.13 -1.09 -22.37
C VAL A 14 -7.05 -2.20 -21.85
N ILE A 15 -7.81 -2.84 -22.75
CA ILE A 15 -8.71 -3.94 -22.37
C ILE A 15 -7.89 -5.11 -21.81
N ALA A 16 -6.77 -5.46 -22.47
CA ALA A 16 -5.90 -6.53 -22.00
C ALA A 16 -5.31 -6.24 -20.61
N GLN A 17 -4.82 -5.01 -20.36
CA GLN A 17 -4.33 -4.59 -19.04
C GLN A 17 -5.43 -4.68 -17.96
N LEU A 18 -6.64 -4.17 -18.27
CA LEU A 18 -7.76 -4.26 -17.33
C LEU A 18 -8.13 -5.71 -17.02
N LEU A 19 -8.21 -6.56 -18.05
CA LEU A 19 -8.51 -7.97 -17.86
C LEU A 19 -7.44 -8.67 -17.01
N LEU A 20 -6.16 -8.37 -17.26
CA LEU A 20 -5.06 -8.95 -16.46
C LEU A 20 -5.11 -8.49 -15.00
N ILE A 21 -5.37 -7.20 -14.74
CA ILE A 21 -5.56 -6.69 -13.38
C ILE A 21 -6.75 -7.38 -12.70
N PHE A 22 -7.87 -7.56 -13.41
CA PHE A 22 -9.07 -8.19 -12.85
C PHE A 22 -8.84 -9.69 -12.58
N VAL A 23 -8.25 -10.41 -13.53
CA VAL A 23 -7.91 -11.82 -13.32
C VAL A 23 -6.95 -11.97 -12.14
N PHE A 24 -5.93 -11.12 -12.05
CA PHE A 24 -5.01 -11.11 -10.94
C PHE A 24 -5.73 -10.90 -9.60
N ASN A 25 -6.52 -9.85 -9.47
CA ASN A 25 -7.26 -9.55 -8.24
C ASN A 25 -8.25 -10.65 -7.84
N LEU A 26 -8.91 -11.27 -8.82
CA LEU A 26 -9.92 -12.29 -8.52
C LEU A 26 -9.35 -13.69 -8.26
N THR A 27 -8.11 -13.98 -8.69
CA THR A 27 -7.56 -15.34 -8.66
C THR A 27 -6.21 -15.45 -7.97
N HIS A 28 -5.37 -14.39 -7.95
CA HIS A 28 -3.99 -14.43 -7.50
C HIS A 28 -3.71 -13.54 -6.28
N LEU A 29 -4.70 -12.79 -5.80
CA LEU A 29 -4.51 -11.84 -4.70
C LEU A 29 -3.96 -12.51 -3.43
N LYS A 30 -4.35 -13.76 -3.17
CA LYS A 30 -3.82 -14.55 -2.05
C LYS A 30 -2.29 -14.68 -2.08
N TYR A 31 -1.66 -14.67 -3.25
CA TYR A 31 -0.20 -14.80 -3.43
C TYR A 31 0.56 -13.49 -3.22
N GLU A 32 -0.14 -12.36 -3.16
CA GLU A 32 0.42 -11.03 -2.93
C GLU A 32 0.09 -10.47 -1.54
N ALA A 33 -0.66 -11.22 -0.74
CA ALA A 33 -0.97 -10.80 0.61
C ALA A 33 0.32 -10.71 1.44
N GLY A 34 0.80 -9.51 1.63
CA GLY A 34 1.89 -9.17 2.55
C GLY A 34 1.33 -8.81 3.92
N PHE A 35 2.21 -8.35 4.79
CA PHE A 35 1.87 -7.95 6.14
C PHE A 35 0.72 -6.92 6.20
N ASP A 36 0.91 -5.73 5.62
CA ASP A 36 -0.10 -4.67 5.65
C ASP A 36 -1.42 -5.10 4.99
N SER A 37 -1.36 -5.77 3.83
CA SER A 37 -2.57 -6.21 3.14
C SER A 37 -3.34 -7.27 3.92
N SER A 38 -2.64 -8.15 4.62
CA SER A 38 -3.27 -9.14 5.51
C SER A 38 -3.95 -8.48 6.71
N ALA A 39 -3.33 -7.46 7.31
CA ALA A 39 -3.95 -6.68 8.38
C ALA A 39 -5.22 -5.94 7.90
N ALA A 40 -5.18 -5.34 6.72
CA ALA A 40 -6.35 -4.72 6.11
C ALA A 40 -7.47 -5.73 5.79
N MET A 41 -7.11 -6.92 5.33
CA MET A 41 -8.07 -8.02 5.11
C MET A 41 -8.71 -8.45 6.42
N ALA A 42 -7.94 -8.60 7.50
CA ALA A 42 -8.47 -8.89 8.83
C ALA A 42 -9.45 -7.82 9.30
N GLN A 43 -9.07 -6.56 9.15
CA GLN A 43 -9.92 -5.44 9.52
C GLN A 43 -11.25 -5.45 8.73
N ALA A 44 -11.23 -5.76 7.43
CA ALA A 44 -12.45 -5.87 6.64
C ALA A 44 -13.37 -6.98 7.13
N MET A 45 -12.81 -8.13 7.54
CA MET A 45 -13.58 -9.23 8.14
C MET A 45 -14.23 -8.79 9.45
N GLU A 46 -13.49 -8.12 10.33
CA GLU A 46 -13.99 -7.65 11.62
C GLU A 46 -15.04 -6.53 11.48
N ILE A 47 -14.88 -5.61 10.51
CA ILE A 47 -15.91 -4.62 10.18
C ILE A 47 -17.24 -5.32 9.84
N TRP A 48 -17.19 -6.41 9.08
CA TRP A 48 -18.40 -7.19 8.79
C TRP A 48 -18.92 -7.93 10.01
N ASN A 49 -18.07 -8.56 10.81
CA ASN A 49 -18.46 -9.34 11.97
C ASN A 49 -19.09 -8.46 13.05
N GLN A 50 -18.44 -7.35 13.38
CA GLN A 50 -18.92 -6.39 14.39
C GLN A 50 -19.99 -5.43 13.87
N LYS A 51 -20.27 -5.39 12.56
CA LYS A 51 -21.17 -4.41 11.91
C LYS A 51 -20.85 -2.96 12.25
N SER A 52 -19.58 -2.67 12.42
CA SER A 52 -19.07 -1.37 12.82
C SER A 52 -17.76 -1.06 12.09
N ILE A 53 -17.61 0.20 11.64
CA ILE A 53 -16.32 0.69 11.12
C ILE A 53 -15.34 1.06 12.24
N PHE A 54 -15.82 1.24 13.46
CA PHE A 54 -15.03 1.41 14.66
C PHE A 54 -15.03 0.09 15.43
N LEU A 55 -13.91 -0.61 15.34
CA LEU A 55 -13.77 -1.94 15.91
C LEU A 55 -13.47 -1.84 17.40
N LYS A 56 -14.15 -2.66 18.18
CA LYS A 56 -13.84 -2.84 19.59
C LYS A 56 -12.70 -3.84 19.73
N HIS A 57 -11.83 -3.58 20.67
CA HIS A 57 -10.67 -4.47 20.96
C HIS A 57 -9.82 -4.75 19.72
N TRP A 58 -9.65 -3.74 18.86
CA TRP A 58 -8.84 -3.83 17.65
C TRP A 58 -7.60 -2.97 17.80
N ASP A 59 -6.46 -3.55 17.52
CA ASP A 59 -5.22 -2.80 17.43
C ASP A 59 -5.05 -2.23 16.04
N TYR A 60 -5.23 -0.94 15.94
CA TYR A 60 -4.96 -0.23 14.70
C TYR A 60 -3.46 0.01 14.59
N GLN A 61 -2.95 -0.13 13.39
CA GLN A 61 -1.60 0.34 13.05
C GLN A 61 -1.48 1.85 13.31
N SER A 62 -0.71 2.54 12.51
CA SER A 62 -0.58 4.01 12.57
C SER A 62 -1.84 4.77 12.13
N THR A 63 -2.84 4.10 11.54
CA THR A 63 -4.07 4.71 11.02
C THR A 63 -5.28 3.79 11.14
N LEU A 64 -6.50 4.34 11.04
CA LEU A 64 -7.74 3.54 11.02
C LEU A 64 -7.92 2.73 9.74
N GLY A 65 -7.13 2.97 8.68
CA GLY A 65 -7.15 2.20 7.45
C GLY A 65 -8.42 2.31 6.58
N LEU A 66 -9.41 3.13 6.96
CA LEU A 66 -10.70 3.24 6.26
C LEU A 66 -10.65 4.00 4.94
N ASP A 67 -9.51 4.54 4.57
CA ASP A 67 -9.22 5.33 3.39
C ASP A 67 -8.69 4.50 2.19
N SER A 68 -8.97 3.22 2.23
CA SER A 68 -8.69 2.24 1.18
C SER A 68 -9.99 1.56 0.72
N VAL A 69 -9.87 0.41 0.08
CA VAL A 69 -11.03 -0.40 -0.35
C VAL A 69 -11.60 -1.29 0.76
N ILE A 70 -11.17 -1.13 2.02
CA ILE A 70 -11.59 -1.95 3.17
C ILE A 70 -13.11 -2.02 3.33
N ILE A 71 -13.80 -0.89 3.25
CA ILE A 71 -15.27 -0.86 3.46
C ILE A 71 -16.00 -1.67 2.38
N PRO A 72 -15.81 -1.43 1.07
CA PRO A 72 -16.41 -2.30 0.06
C PRO A 72 -15.95 -3.76 0.18
N ALA A 73 -14.69 -4.03 0.52
CA ALA A 73 -14.20 -5.38 0.77
C ALA A 73 -14.95 -6.08 1.91
N SER A 74 -15.22 -5.37 3.01
CA SER A 74 -16.03 -5.87 4.13
C SER A 74 -17.45 -6.29 3.69
N ILE A 75 -18.11 -5.47 2.86
CA ILE A 75 -19.44 -5.78 2.33
C ILE A 75 -19.39 -7.04 1.46
N PHE A 76 -18.41 -7.13 0.56
CA PHE A 76 -18.23 -8.30 -0.30
C PHE A 76 -17.83 -9.54 0.47
N TYR A 77 -17.06 -9.41 1.56
CA TYR A 77 -16.78 -10.52 2.46
C TYR A 77 -18.04 -11.10 3.07
N GLY A 78 -18.97 -10.25 3.50
CA GLY A 78 -20.26 -10.71 4.00
C GLY A 78 -21.13 -11.45 2.99
N ILE A 79 -20.85 -11.30 1.70
CA ILE A 79 -21.57 -12.00 0.61
C ILE A 79 -20.82 -13.27 0.18
N THR A 80 -19.50 -13.17 0.03
CA THR A 80 -18.66 -14.24 -0.55
C THR A 80 -18.12 -15.21 0.50
N HIS A 81 -18.01 -14.77 1.75
CA HIS A 81 -17.30 -15.47 2.83
C HIS A 81 -15.86 -15.87 2.46
N ASN A 82 -15.26 -15.17 1.50
CA ASN A 82 -13.89 -15.36 1.07
C ASN A 82 -13.22 -13.99 0.99
N ILE A 83 -12.25 -13.75 1.87
CA ILE A 83 -11.63 -12.42 2.02
C ILE A 83 -10.81 -12.04 0.78
N PHE A 84 -10.11 -12.97 0.15
CA PHE A 84 -9.32 -12.68 -1.04
C PHE A 84 -10.21 -12.30 -2.23
N LEU A 85 -11.30 -13.04 -2.43
CA LEU A 85 -12.28 -12.72 -3.47
C LEU A 85 -12.97 -11.37 -3.19
N ALA A 86 -13.33 -11.12 -1.93
CA ALA A 86 -13.97 -9.87 -1.51
C ALA A 86 -13.09 -8.65 -1.78
N TYR A 87 -11.82 -8.73 -1.40
CA TYR A 87 -10.84 -7.69 -1.71
C TYR A 87 -10.60 -7.55 -3.20
N GLY A 88 -10.43 -8.65 -3.92
CA GLY A 88 -10.26 -8.62 -5.37
C GLY A 88 -11.42 -7.92 -6.10
N ILE A 89 -12.66 -8.13 -5.67
CA ILE A 89 -13.83 -7.41 -6.21
C ILE A 89 -13.75 -5.91 -5.85
N ALA A 90 -13.39 -5.59 -4.62
CA ALA A 90 -13.27 -4.20 -4.17
C ALA A 90 -12.17 -3.45 -4.94
N ASP A 91 -11.01 -4.06 -5.16
CA ASP A 91 -9.92 -3.53 -5.99
C ASP A 91 -10.36 -3.30 -7.43
N CYS A 92 -11.07 -4.26 -8.04
CA CYS A 92 -11.61 -4.10 -9.39
C CYS A 92 -12.57 -2.90 -9.49
N LEU A 93 -13.43 -2.68 -8.47
CA LEU A 93 -14.30 -1.51 -8.42
C LEU A 93 -13.49 -0.21 -8.28
N GLY A 94 -12.43 -0.21 -7.46
CA GLY A 94 -11.51 0.92 -7.35
C GLY A 94 -10.88 1.28 -8.70
N VAL A 95 -10.38 0.28 -9.45
CA VAL A 95 -9.82 0.47 -10.79
C VAL A 95 -10.86 1.02 -11.77
N LEU A 96 -12.09 0.52 -11.75
CA LEU A 96 -13.18 1.02 -12.59
C LEU A 96 -13.51 2.48 -12.26
N LEU A 97 -13.58 2.85 -10.98
CA LEU A 97 -13.79 4.23 -10.54
C LEU A 97 -12.64 5.12 -11.02
N TYR A 98 -11.40 4.66 -10.89
CA TYR A 98 -10.21 5.38 -11.34
C TYR A 98 -10.29 5.71 -12.85
N ILE A 99 -10.51 4.72 -13.70
CA ILE A 99 -10.65 4.92 -15.14
C ILE A 99 -11.86 5.79 -15.47
N TYR A 100 -12.97 5.64 -14.74
CA TYR A 100 -14.17 6.43 -14.94
C TYR A 100 -13.94 7.94 -14.73
N ILE A 101 -13.27 8.32 -13.62
CA ILE A 101 -12.98 9.72 -13.31
C ILE A 101 -12.01 10.32 -14.34
N PHE A 102 -10.92 9.62 -14.68
CA PHE A 102 -10.00 10.08 -15.72
C PHE A 102 -10.70 10.25 -17.09
N ARG A 103 -11.59 9.31 -17.45
CA ARG A 103 -12.39 9.42 -18.67
C ARG A 103 -13.23 10.69 -18.70
N ASP A 104 -13.86 11.04 -17.59
CA ASP A 104 -14.70 12.25 -17.51
C ASP A 104 -13.85 13.51 -17.69
N ILE A 105 -12.72 13.61 -16.99
CA ILE A 105 -11.79 14.74 -17.13
C ILE A 105 -11.27 14.85 -18.58
N PHE A 106 -10.83 13.75 -19.18
CA PHE A 106 -10.32 13.76 -20.56
C PHE A 106 -11.38 14.14 -21.59
N LYS A 107 -12.66 13.82 -21.33
CA LYS A 107 -13.77 14.29 -22.19
C LYS A 107 -13.98 15.80 -22.05
N MET A 108 -13.91 16.34 -20.83
CA MET A 108 -14.03 17.78 -20.59
C MET A 108 -12.83 18.56 -21.18
N LEU A 109 -11.64 17.96 -21.18
CA LEU A 109 -10.44 18.48 -21.86
C LEU A 109 -10.50 18.30 -23.38
N GLN A 110 -11.52 17.63 -23.93
CA GLN A 110 -11.69 17.33 -25.36
C GLN A 110 -10.50 16.60 -25.99
N LEU A 111 -9.80 15.76 -25.20
CA LEU A 111 -8.67 15.00 -25.72
C LEU A 111 -9.11 14.00 -26.78
N PRO A 112 -8.37 13.89 -27.92
CA PRO A 112 -8.64 12.90 -28.96
C PRO A 112 -8.67 11.47 -28.40
N LYS A 113 -9.45 10.58 -29.03
CA LYS A 113 -9.62 9.18 -28.58
C LYS A 113 -8.27 8.45 -28.48
N LEU A 114 -7.38 8.61 -29.47
CA LEU A 114 -6.04 8.02 -29.44
C LEU A 114 -5.25 8.44 -28.20
N VAL A 115 -5.25 9.75 -27.90
CA VAL A 115 -4.55 10.29 -26.72
C VAL A 115 -5.10 9.68 -25.43
N ARG A 116 -6.41 9.61 -25.29
CA ARG A 116 -7.05 9.00 -24.10
C ARG A 116 -6.65 7.54 -23.94
N MET A 117 -6.60 6.76 -25.02
CA MET A 117 -6.16 5.36 -24.94
C MET A 117 -4.70 5.25 -24.53
N ILE A 118 -3.80 6.06 -25.08
CA ILE A 118 -2.39 6.10 -24.69
C ILE A 118 -2.27 6.41 -23.18
N VAL A 119 -3.00 7.42 -22.69
CA VAL A 119 -2.93 7.78 -21.26
C VAL A 119 -3.51 6.69 -20.37
N TYR A 120 -4.57 5.98 -20.80
CA TYR A 120 -5.06 4.82 -20.01
C TYR A 120 -4.03 3.70 -19.95
N VAL A 121 -3.33 3.43 -21.05
CA VAL A 121 -2.20 2.48 -21.02
C VAL A 121 -1.15 2.91 -20.00
N LEU A 122 -0.79 4.21 -19.96
CA LEU A 122 0.13 4.75 -18.97
C LEU A 122 -0.36 4.56 -17.54
N LEU A 123 -1.61 4.91 -17.29
CA LEU A 123 -2.22 4.83 -15.96
C LEU A 123 -2.34 3.39 -15.43
N LEU A 124 -2.48 2.41 -16.32
CA LEU A 124 -2.61 0.99 -15.98
C LEU A 124 -1.28 0.22 -16.08
N THR A 125 -0.18 0.89 -16.43
CA THR A 125 1.13 0.25 -16.52
C THR A 125 1.64 -0.13 -15.14
N PRO A 126 2.10 -1.38 -14.96
CA PRO A 126 2.69 -1.84 -13.70
C PRO A 126 4.12 -1.33 -13.57
N TYR A 127 4.29 -0.12 -13.08
CA TYR A 127 5.59 0.54 -13.07
C TYR A 127 6.61 -0.07 -12.13
N SER A 128 6.22 -0.57 -10.98
CA SER A 128 7.15 -1.15 -10.02
C SER A 128 6.81 -2.59 -9.69
N LEU A 129 7.84 -3.42 -9.51
CA LEU A 129 7.72 -4.81 -9.04
C LEU A 129 7.78 -4.91 -7.50
N GLU A 130 8.12 -3.82 -6.83
CA GLU A 130 8.24 -3.79 -5.37
C GLU A 130 6.86 -3.85 -4.70
N PRO A 131 6.77 -4.47 -3.51
CA PRO A 131 5.49 -4.60 -2.78
C PRO A 131 4.80 -3.27 -2.49
N LEU A 132 5.56 -2.20 -2.26
CA LEU A 132 5.06 -0.84 -2.03
C LEU A 132 5.03 0.00 -3.32
N GLY A 133 5.24 -0.62 -4.48
CA GLY A 133 5.25 0.07 -5.77
C GLY A 133 3.88 0.54 -6.24
N TYR A 134 3.88 1.15 -7.42
CA TYR A 134 2.67 1.74 -8.01
C TYR A 134 1.51 0.76 -8.11
N MET A 135 1.76 -0.44 -8.61
CA MET A 135 0.71 -1.44 -8.86
C MET A 135 0.05 -1.96 -7.58
N PRO A 136 0.80 -2.45 -6.56
CA PRO A 136 0.20 -2.91 -5.30
C PRO A 136 -0.52 -1.79 -4.54
N MET A 137 0.04 -0.59 -4.52
CA MET A 137 -0.55 0.54 -3.80
C MET A 137 -1.83 1.07 -4.46
N MET A 138 -1.97 0.92 -5.78
CA MET A 138 -3.09 1.47 -6.53
C MET A 138 -4.16 0.46 -6.91
N PHE A 139 -3.78 -0.78 -7.29
CA PHE A 139 -4.70 -1.65 -8.02
C PHE A 139 -4.80 -3.08 -7.49
N THR A 140 -3.88 -3.53 -6.66
CA THR A 140 -3.84 -4.91 -6.16
C THR A 140 -3.56 -4.92 -4.65
N GLY A 141 -3.68 -6.06 -4.03
CA GLY A 141 -3.43 -6.18 -2.58
C GLY A 141 -4.52 -5.49 -1.76
N ALA A 142 -4.19 -4.49 -0.99
CA ALA A 142 -5.15 -3.69 -0.25
C ALA A 142 -5.46 -2.34 -0.91
N ALA A 143 -4.85 -2.04 -2.06
CA ALA A 143 -5.01 -0.80 -2.82
C ALA A 143 -5.07 0.46 -1.92
N TYR A 144 -4.13 0.59 -1.00
CA TYR A 144 -4.15 1.57 0.10
C TYR A 144 -4.22 3.02 -0.36
N TYR A 145 -3.74 3.31 -1.57
CA TYR A 145 -3.61 4.68 -2.05
C TYR A 145 -4.62 5.08 -3.11
N ILE A 146 -5.37 4.14 -3.68
CA ILE A 146 -6.30 4.47 -4.77
C ILE A 146 -7.30 5.56 -4.37
N ILE A 147 -7.89 5.48 -3.19
CA ILE A 147 -8.87 6.47 -2.70
C ILE A 147 -8.18 7.80 -2.40
N LYS A 148 -7.01 7.77 -1.72
CA LYS A 148 -6.23 8.98 -1.41
C LYS A 148 -5.86 9.75 -2.68
N VAL A 149 -5.44 9.04 -3.72
CA VAL A 149 -5.09 9.60 -5.04
C VAL A 149 -6.32 10.09 -5.79
N LEU A 150 -7.44 9.36 -5.71
CA LEU A 150 -8.67 9.74 -6.40
C LEU A 150 -9.32 11.01 -5.83
N ILE A 151 -9.17 11.32 -4.55
CA ILE A 151 -9.82 12.49 -3.93
C ILE A 151 -9.45 13.80 -4.64
N PRO A 152 -8.16 14.18 -4.79
CA PRO A 152 -7.83 15.40 -5.53
C PRO A 152 -8.25 15.34 -7.01
N ILE A 153 -8.21 14.17 -7.64
CA ILE A 153 -8.66 13.99 -9.04
C ILE A 153 -10.18 14.16 -9.16
N MET A 154 -10.98 13.60 -8.23
CA MET A 154 -12.42 13.81 -8.17
C MET A 154 -12.76 15.28 -7.90
N LEU A 155 -11.99 15.96 -7.05
CA LEU A 155 -12.19 17.38 -6.82
C LEU A 155 -11.95 18.20 -8.09
N ILE A 156 -10.90 17.92 -8.85
CA ILE A 156 -10.65 18.52 -10.18
C ILE A 156 -11.83 18.23 -11.11
N ASP A 157 -12.30 17.01 -11.18
CA ASP A 157 -13.45 16.59 -12.02
C ASP A 157 -14.72 17.38 -11.68
N ILE A 158 -15.05 17.50 -10.38
CA ILE A 158 -16.23 18.23 -9.92
C ILE A 158 -16.11 19.73 -10.19
N LEU A 159 -14.95 20.33 -9.91
CA LEU A 159 -14.69 21.74 -10.19
C LEU A 159 -14.82 22.07 -11.68
N LEU A 160 -14.33 21.20 -12.57
CA LEU A 160 -14.53 21.34 -14.02
C LEU A 160 -16.00 21.25 -14.40
N LYS A 161 -16.77 20.32 -13.83
CA LYS A 161 -18.21 20.19 -14.10
C LYS A 161 -18.98 21.43 -13.64
N ILE A 162 -18.61 22.01 -12.50
CA ILE A 162 -19.20 23.28 -12.03
C ILE A 162 -18.87 24.43 -13.01
N ARG A 163 -17.61 24.55 -13.44
CA ARG A 163 -17.18 25.60 -14.39
C ARG A 163 -17.84 25.46 -15.78
N LEU A 164 -18.09 24.23 -16.21
CA LEU A 164 -18.81 23.93 -17.47
C LEU A 164 -20.33 23.94 -17.29
N GLU A 165 -20.84 24.37 -16.14
CA GLU A 165 -22.27 24.47 -15.81
C GLU A 165 -23.05 23.17 -16.00
N ILE A 166 -22.39 22.02 -15.82
CA ILE A 166 -23.03 20.71 -15.91
C ILE A 166 -24.00 20.54 -14.73
N PRO A 167 -25.25 20.15 -14.95
CA PRO A 167 -26.24 19.97 -13.87
C PRO A 167 -25.78 18.96 -12.81
N VAL A 168 -25.89 19.30 -11.53
CA VAL A 168 -25.43 18.50 -10.38
C VAL A 168 -25.97 17.06 -10.42
N ARG A 169 -27.22 16.86 -10.84
CA ARG A 169 -27.84 15.52 -10.98
C ARG A 169 -27.03 14.56 -11.85
N ARG A 170 -26.18 15.04 -12.78
CA ARG A 170 -25.36 14.21 -13.67
C ARG A 170 -24.09 13.70 -13.00
N TYR A 171 -23.64 14.33 -11.91
CA TYR A 171 -22.45 13.95 -11.18
C TYR A 171 -22.67 13.82 -9.67
N LEU A 172 -23.93 13.74 -9.24
CA LEU A 172 -24.30 13.63 -7.82
C LEU A 172 -23.65 12.40 -7.17
N HIS A 173 -23.57 11.28 -7.89
CA HIS A 173 -22.90 10.06 -7.42
C HIS A 173 -21.41 10.30 -7.16
N ILE A 174 -20.70 11.01 -8.04
CA ILE A 174 -19.29 11.36 -7.83
C ILE A 174 -19.15 12.30 -6.63
N LEU A 175 -20.05 13.28 -6.49
CA LEU A 175 -20.04 14.23 -5.37
C LEU A 175 -20.24 13.51 -4.02
N ILE A 176 -21.18 12.56 -3.95
CA ILE A 176 -21.41 11.74 -2.76
C ILE A 176 -20.18 10.87 -2.46
N THR A 177 -19.64 10.17 -3.47
CA THR A 177 -18.43 9.35 -3.32
C THR A 177 -17.23 10.19 -2.87
N TYR A 178 -17.06 11.37 -3.44
CA TYR A 178 -16.01 12.30 -3.05
C TYR A 178 -16.11 12.71 -1.58
N PHE A 179 -17.28 13.16 -1.13
CA PHE A 179 -17.45 13.57 0.26
C PHE A 179 -17.32 12.43 1.25
N ALA A 180 -17.81 11.24 0.91
CA ALA A 180 -17.61 10.04 1.71
C ALA A 180 -16.10 9.69 1.79
N ALA A 181 -15.39 9.73 0.67
CA ALA A 181 -13.95 9.49 0.64
C ALA A 181 -13.17 10.53 1.45
N VAL A 182 -13.52 11.83 1.35
CA VAL A 182 -12.90 12.90 2.15
C VAL A 182 -13.10 12.67 3.64
N TYR A 183 -14.32 12.32 4.07
CA TYR A 183 -14.62 12.03 5.48
C TYR A 183 -13.82 10.83 6.00
N LEU A 184 -13.86 9.70 5.28
CA LEU A 184 -13.18 8.46 5.68
C LEU A 184 -11.66 8.63 5.70
N THR A 185 -11.10 9.37 4.73
CA THR A 185 -9.66 9.62 4.68
C THR A 185 -9.22 10.58 5.78
N ALA A 186 -10.02 11.62 6.08
CA ALA A 186 -9.75 12.51 7.21
C ALA A 186 -9.83 11.78 8.55
N LEU A 187 -10.75 10.82 8.66
CA LEU A 187 -10.89 9.93 9.80
C LEU A 187 -9.66 9.00 9.96
N SER A 188 -9.04 8.57 8.86
CA SER A 188 -7.98 7.57 8.87
C SER A 188 -6.56 8.13 8.89
N CYS A 189 -6.24 9.15 8.08
CA CYS A 189 -4.85 9.57 7.84
C CYS A 189 -4.48 10.97 8.35
N GLY A 190 -5.22 11.48 9.32
CA GLY A 190 -4.90 12.77 9.95
C GLY A 190 -4.81 13.91 8.95
N LEU A 191 -3.73 14.72 8.99
CA LEU A 191 -3.57 15.91 8.15
C LEU A 191 -3.06 15.65 6.73
N TYR A 192 -2.66 14.41 6.42
CA TYR A 192 -2.03 14.07 5.14
C TYR A 192 -2.87 14.49 3.92
N LEU A 193 -4.14 14.08 3.87
CA LEU A 193 -5.02 14.43 2.76
C LEU A 193 -5.26 15.93 2.64
N LEU A 194 -5.41 16.63 3.78
CA LEU A 194 -5.59 18.09 3.76
C LEU A 194 -4.42 18.75 3.07
N ILE A 195 -3.21 18.41 3.46
CA ILE A 195 -1.98 19.05 2.98
C ILE A 195 -1.65 18.62 1.56
N CYS A 196 -1.67 17.32 1.28
CA CYS A 196 -1.23 16.76 0.00
C CYS A 196 -2.31 16.74 -1.08
N GLY A 197 -3.59 16.66 -0.70
CA GLY A 197 -4.71 16.51 -1.64
C GLY A 197 -5.57 17.77 -1.81
N LEU A 198 -6.08 18.34 -0.72
CA LEU A 198 -7.05 19.44 -0.78
C LEU A 198 -6.41 20.83 -0.85
N LEU A 199 -5.43 21.09 0.02
CA LEU A 199 -4.78 22.40 0.13
C LEU A 199 -4.20 22.91 -1.21
N PRO A 200 -3.52 22.10 -2.03
CA PRO A 200 -3.00 22.57 -3.32
C PRO A 200 -4.09 23.14 -4.24
N ILE A 201 -5.25 22.48 -4.28
CA ILE A 201 -6.37 22.92 -5.13
C ILE A 201 -7.04 24.16 -4.52
N ILE A 202 -7.17 24.22 -3.20
CA ILE A 202 -7.67 25.40 -2.48
C ILE A 202 -6.76 26.61 -2.74
N LEU A 203 -5.44 26.43 -2.65
CA LEU A 203 -4.47 27.49 -2.94
C LEU A 203 -4.59 27.99 -4.39
N TYR A 204 -4.75 27.06 -5.36
CA TYR A 204 -4.96 27.45 -6.76
C TYR A 204 -6.25 28.25 -6.95
N GLU A 205 -7.38 27.83 -6.40
CA GLU A 205 -8.65 28.53 -6.51
C GLU A 205 -8.61 29.90 -5.78
N LEU A 206 -8.00 29.94 -4.60
CA LEU A 206 -7.79 31.19 -3.85
C LEU A 206 -6.94 32.18 -4.65
N PHE A 207 -5.82 31.70 -5.22
CA PHE A 207 -4.97 32.50 -6.09
C PHE A 207 -5.75 33.04 -7.32
N THR A 208 -6.61 32.18 -7.91
CA THR A 208 -7.49 32.60 -9.01
C THR A 208 -8.44 33.73 -8.59
N VAL A 209 -9.06 33.67 -7.41
CA VAL A 209 -9.95 34.71 -6.89
C VAL A 209 -9.19 36.01 -6.63
N ILE A 210 -8.00 35.93 -6.02
CA ILE A 210 -7.16 37.09 -5.73
C ILE A 210 -6.75 37.80 -7.03
N CYS A 211 -6.24 37.04 -8.01
CA CYS A 211 -5.80 37.59 -9.30
C CYS A 211 -6.95 38.19 -10.11
N SER A 212 -8.17 37.64 -9.99
CA SER A 212 -9.35 38.20 -10.67
C SER A 212 -9.80 39.58 -10.14
N GLY A 213 -9.35 39.96 -8.94
CA GLY A 213 -9.78 41.21 -8.26
C GLY A 213 -11.28 41.22 -7.93
N ASN A 214 -12.02 40.18 -8.21
CA ASN A 214 -13.45 40.09 -8.01
C ASN A 214 -13.79 39.26 -6.75
N PHE A 215 -13.87 39.94 -5.61
CA PHE A 215 -14.18 39.32 -4.33
C PHE A 215 -15.56 38.64 -4.26
N LYS A 216 -16.49 38.95 -5.19
CA LYS A 216 -17.76 38.21 -5.28
C LYS A 216 -17.55 36.74 -5.63
N ASN A 217 -16.44 36.41 -6.24
CA ASN A 217 -16.06 35.00 -6.55
C ASN A 217 -15.79 34.17 -5.29
N PHE A 218 -15.60 34.77 -4.11
CA PHE A 218 -15.57 34.05 -2.83
C PHE A 218 -16.92 33.36 -2.49
N LEU A 219 -18.02 33.77 -3.10
CA LEU A 219 -19.33 33.13 -2.97
C LEU A 219 -19.69 32.29 -4.19
N SER A 220 -18.70 31.90 -4.99
CA SER A 220 -18.90 31.01 -6.14
C SER A 220 -19.22 29.59 -5.70
N LYS A 221 -19.81 28.80 -6.61
CA LYS A 221 -20.06 27.36 -6.38
C LYS A 221 -18.78 26.59 -6.11
N ASN A 222 -17.66 27.00 -6.73
CA ASN A 222 -16.34 26.39 -6.49
C ASN A 222 -15.91 26.59 -5.04
N THR A 223 -15.97 27.82 -4.55
CA THR A 223 -15.59 28.14 -3.17
C THR A 223 -16.50 27.45 -2.15
N LEU A 224 -17.81 27.37 -2.46
CA LEU A 224 -18.75 26.65 -1.62
C LEU A 224 -18.41 25.15 -1.55
N LEU A 225 -18.04 24.53 -2.67
CA LEU A 225 -17.58 23.13 -2.69
C LEU A 225 -16.31 22.95 -1.84
N LEU A 226 -15.33 23.86 -1.97
CA LEU A 226 -14.10 23.78 -1.19
C LEU A 226 -14.36 23.99 0.32
N ALA A 227 -15.24 24.94 0.67
CA ALA A 227 -15.65 25.13 2.05
C ALA A 227 -16.37 23.89 2.62
N ALA A 228 -17.28 23.29 1.84
CA ALA A 228 -17.93 22.04 2.22
C ALA A 228 -16.91 20.89 2.39
N SER A 229 -15.90 20.80 1.51
CA SER A 229 -14.83 19.82 1.63
C SER A 229 -14.03 19.99 2.93
N LEU A 230 -13.71 21.23 3.31
CA LEU A 230 -13.02 21.52 4.57
C LEU A 230 -13.90 21.20 5.79
N VAL A 231 -15.19 21.47 5.74
CA VAL A 231 -16.12 21.15 6.83
C VAL A 231 -16.21 19.63 6.99
N ILE A 232 -16.40 18.88 5.90
CA ILE A 232 -16.49 17.41 5.95
C ILE A 232 -15.16 16.81 6.40
N TYR A 233 -14.04 17.36 5.92
CA TYR A 233 -12.72 16.98 6.40
C TYR A 233 -12.58 17.21 7.91
N GLY A 234 -12.96 18.39 8.39
CA GLY A 234 -12.93 18.75 9.81
C GLY A 234 -13.79 17.83 10.68
N LEU A 235 -14.97 17.44 10.17
CA LEU A 235 -15.84 16.46 10.85
C LEU A 235 -15.17 15.08 10.93
N GLY A 236 -14.56 14.59 9.84
CA GLY A 236 -13.82 13.31 9.84
C GLY A 236 -12.65 13.33 10.82
N TYR A 237 -11.85 14.41 10.79
CA TYR A 237 -10.73 14.59 11.70
C TYR A 237 -11.15 14.69 13.18
N ALA A 238 -12.24 15.42 13.47
CA ALA A 238 -12.79 15.49 14.82
C ALA A 238 -13.30 14.14 15.30
N SER A 239 -13.96 13.37 14.41
CA SER A 239 -14.40 12.01 14.72
C SER A 239 -13.22 11.10 15.06
N ALA A 240 -12.09 11.22 14.33
CA ALA A 240 -10.88 10.47 14.64
C ALA A 240 -10.34 10.76 16.04
N LYS A 241 -10.36 12.02 16.47
CA LYS A 241 -9.93 12.41 17.83
C LYS A 241 -10.85 11.89 18.93
N ILE A 242 -12.13 11.65 18.62
CA ILE A 242 -13.09 11.10 19.59
C ILE A 242 -12.93 9.58 19.72
N TYR A 243 -12.72 8.87 18.60
CA TYR A 243 -12.72 7.41 18.55
C TYR A 243 -11.33 6.78 18.56
N GLY A 244 -10.28 7.55 18.31
CA GLY A 244 -8.93 7.01 18.11
C GLY A 244 -7.83 8.00 18.52
N ALA A 245 -7.96 8.65 19.68
CA ALA A 245 -7.04 9.69 20.13
C ALA A 245 -5.56 9.26 20.11
N ASP A 246 -5.29 7.97 20.33
CA ASP A 246 -3.95 7.41 20.45
C ASP A 246 -3.41 6.77 19.15
N ILE A 247 -4.20 6.74 18.08
CA ILE A 247 -3.82 6.06 16.82
C ILE A 247 -2.86 6.92 15.97
N PHE A 248 -2.94 8.24 16.06
CA PHE A 248 -2.11 9.15 15.27
C PHE A 248 -0.81 9.48 15.99
N THR A 249 0.15 8.56 15.93
CA THR A 249 1.47 8.73 16.55
C THR A 249 2.48 9.43 15.67
N ASN A 250 2.19 9.61 14.38
CA ASN A 250 3.13 10.18 13.41
C ASN A 250 2.96 11.70 13.31
N GLU A 251 3.76 12.43 14.06
CA GLU A 251 3.86 13.88 13.91
C GLU A 251 4.69 14.24 12.67
N MET A 252 4.21 15.24 11.92
CA MET A 252 4.96 15.79 10.79
C MET A 252 6.03 16.74 11.33
N VAL A 253 7.28 16.29 11.33
CA VAL A 253 8.42 17.06 11.86
C VAL A 253 9.13 17.77 10.69
N LEU A 254 9.53 19.02 10.88
CA LEU A 254 10.33 19.73 9.88
C LEU A 254 11.77 19.19 9.86
N THR A 255 12.30 19.02 8.65
CA THR A 255 13.68 18.57 8.46
C THR A 255 14.69 19.67 8.82
N THR A 256 15.92 19.28 9.09
CA THR A 256 17.02 20.22 9.32
C THR A 256 17.54 20.82 8.00
N ALA A 257 18.23 21.99 8.07
CA ALA A 257 18.84 22.59 6.89
C ALA A 257 19.87 21.67 6.21
N GLU A 258 20.55 20.84 6.96
CA GLU A 258 21.52 19.85 6.46
C GLU A 258 20.83 18.76 5.62
N ASN A 259 19.68 18.28 6.07
CA ASN A 259 18.94 17.21 5.39
C ASN A 259 18.11 17.71 4.20
N PHE A 260 17.92 19.03 4.04
CA PHE A 260 17.13 19.59 2.94
C PHE A 260 17.61 19.17 1.55
N VAL A 261 18.92 19.27 1.28
CA VAL A 261 19.51 18.88 -0.02
C VAL A 261 19.37 17.37 -0.25
N ASN A 262 19.59 16.59 0.79
CA ASN A 262 19.44 15.15 0.74
C ASN A 262 17.99 14.75 0.43
N ASN A 263 17.01 15.36 1.09
CA ASN A 263 15.59 15.14 0.84
C ASN A 263 15.19 15.50 -0.60
N PHE A 264 15.77 16.56 -1.16
CA PHE A 264 15.54 16.90 -2.58
C PHE A 264 16.02 15.79 -3.52
N ALA A 265 17.23 15.27 -3.29
CA ALA A 265 17.76 14.15 -4.08
C ALA A 265 16.92 12.87 -3.90
N LYS A 266 16.52 12.56 -2.67
CA LYS A 266 15.61 11.43 -2.34
C LYS A 266 14.26 11.52 -3.04
N CYS A 267 13.67 12.73 -3.16
CA CYS A 267 12.44 12.91 -3.91
C CYS A 267 12.57 12.51 -5.38
N ILE A 268 13.66 12.88 -6.03
CA ILE A 268 13.90 12.52 -7.45
C ILE A 268 14.08 11.01 -7.59
N VAL A 269 14.88 10.42 -6.71
CA VAL A 269 15.10 8.97 -6.66
C VAL A 269 13.79 8.24 -6.41
N GLY A 270 13.01 8.64 -5.41
CA GLY A 270 11.72 8.00 -5.06
C GLY A 270 10.69 8.05 -6.21
N ILE A 271 10.64 9.14 -7.00
CA ILE A 271 9.79 9.17 -8.20
C ILE A 271 10.28 8.17 -9.24
N ALA A 272 11.60 8.07 -9.47
CA ALA A 272 12.16 7.11 -10.41
C ALA A 272 11.92 5.65 -9.97
N GLU A 273 12.01 5.38 -8.67
CA GLU A 273 11.69 4.08 -8.07
C GLU A 273 10.20 3.75 -8.19
N LEU A 274 9.29 4.73 -8.00
CA LEU A 274 7.86 4.54 -8.24
C LEU A 274 7.56 4.09 -9.67
N PHE A 275 8.34 4.56 -10.65
CA PHE A 275 8.28 4.08 -12.03
C PHE A 275 8.97 2.73 -12.24
N GLY A 276 9.59 2.14 -11.22
CA GLY A 276 10.42 0.94 -11.38
C GLY A 276 11.64 1.18 -12.26
N ALA A 277 12.14 2.43 -12.29
CA ALA A 277 13.23 2.82 -13.18
C ALA A 277 14.63 2.57 -12.59
N LEU A 278 14.71 2.39 -11.28
CA LEU A 278 15.96 2.14 -10.57
C LEU A 278 15.93 0.76 -9.90
N PRO A 279 16.92 -0.09 -10.15
CA PRO A 279 17.05 -1.36 -9.43
C PRO A 279 17.69 -1.14 -8.05
N ASN A 280 17.24 -1.88 -7.05
CA ASN A 280 17.81 -1.93 -5.69
C ASN A 280 19.07 -2.79 -5.60
N GLN A 281 19.43 -3.51 -6.67
CA GLN A 281 20.66 -4.30 -6.75
C GLN A 281 21.33 -4.15 -8.11
N LYS A 282 22.62 -4.54 -8.20
CA LYS A 282 23.36 -4.51 -9.47
C LYS A 282 22.78 -5.52 -10.45
N ILE A 283 22.33 -5.05 -11.62
CA ILE A 283 21.72 -5.88 -12.66
C ILE A 283 22.49 -5.72 -13.97
N VAL A 284 22.68 -6.84 -14.68
CA VAL A 284 23.29 -6.85 -16.01
C VAL A 284 22.34 -6.21 -17.02
N VAL A 285 22.77 -5.16 -17.70
CA VAL A 285 21.94 -4.34 -18.61
C VAL A 285 21.27 -5.17 -19.72
N THR A 286 21.95 -6.20 -20.23
CA THR A 286 21.46 -7.07 -21.31
C THR A 286 20.59 -8.23 -20.83
N SER A 287 20.39 -8.40 -19.53
CA SER A 287 19.46 -9.37 -18.98
C SER A 287 18.00 -8.94 -19.18
N ALA A 288 17.04 -9.85 -18.99
CA ALA A 288 15.63 -9.53 -19.05
C ALA A 288 15.24 -8.45 -18.03
N PHE A 289 15.80 -8.53 -16.80
CA PHE A 289 15.64 -7.50 -15.77
C PHE A 289 16.27 -6.17 -16.18
N GLY A 290 17.48 -6.19 -16.78
CA GLY A 290 18.11 -4.98 -17.28
C GLY A 290 17.29 -4.27 -18.35
N ILE A 291 16.73 -5.02 -19.30
CA ILE A 291 15.81 -4.47 -20.34
C ILE A 291 14.55 -3.91 -19.71
N HIS A 292 13.99 -4.59 -18.70
CA HIS A 292 12.84 -4.11 -17.94
C HIS A 292 13.12 -2.74 -17.31
N TYR A 293 14.18 -2.61 -16.49
CA TYR A 293 14.55 -1.33 -15.87
C TYR A 293 14.87 -0.23 -16.87
N LEU A 294 15.50 -0.54 -18.00
CA LEU A 294 15.73 0.44 -19.06
C LEU A 294 14.44 0.93 -19.71
N SER A 295 13.46 0.04 -19.91
CA SER A 295 12.14 0.45 -20.45
C SER A 295 11.39 1.35 -19.48
N HIS A 296 11.45 1.06 -18.18
CA HIS A 296 10.85 1.88 -17.13
C HIS A 296 11.57 3.23 -16.96
N MET A 297 12.90 3.25 -17.07
CA MET A 297 13.68 4.50 -17.12
C MET A 297 13.27 5.36 -18.32
N ALA A 298 13.09 4.76 -19.49
CA ALA A 298 12.63 5.49 -20.67
C ALA A 298 11.21 6.05 -20.46
N ALA A 299 10.31 5.28 -19.85
CA ALA A 299 8.96 5.74 -19.50
C ALA A 299 8.99 6.92 -18.51
N PHE A 300 9.82 6.83 -17.46
CA PHE A 300 10.02 7.90 -16.48
C PHE A 300 10.56 9.18 -17.14
N LEU A 301 11.62 9.07 -17.93
CA LEU A 301 12.21 10.23 -18.62
C LEU A 301 11.22 10.88 -19.58
N LEU A 302 10.46 10.08 -20.35
CA LEU A 302 9.40 10.60 -21.22
C LEU A 302 8.28 11.30 -20.43
N PHE A 303 7.88 10.74 -19.30
CA PHE A 303 6.90 11.37 -18.40
C PHE A 303 7.39 12.76 -17.96
N VAL A 304 8.61 12.86 -17.45
CA VAL A 304 9.21 14.12 -16.96
C VAL A 304 9.35 15.13 -18.11
N ILE A 305 9.89 14.72 -19.27
CA ILE A 305 10.07 15.59 -20.42
C ILE A 305 8.73 16.14 -20.91
N ILE A 306 7.71 15.28 -21.09
CA ILE A 306 6.40 15.71 -21.56
C ILE A 306 5.73 16.62 -20.52
N LEU A 307 5.83 16.28 -19.23
CA LEU A 307 5.29 17.10 -18.13
C LEU A 307 5.86 18.53 -18.18
N ILE A 308 7.20 18.66 -18.18
CA ILE A 308 7.89 19.96 -18.20
C ILE A 308 7.58 20.72 -19.50
N ALA A 309 7.63 20.07 -20.65
CA ALA A 309 7.33 20.68 -21.93
C ALA A 309 5.88 21.20 -21.97
N THR A 310 4.94 20.44 -21.43
CA THR A 310 3.52 20.83 -21.37
C THR A 310 3.30 22.03 -20.45
N ILE A 311 3.87 22.00 -19.24
CA ILE A 311 3.79 23.14 -18.30
C ILE A 311 4.35 24.42 -18.96
N LYS A 312 5.50 24.28 -19.62
CA LYS A 312 6.14 25.39 -20.34
C LYS A 312 5.30 25.90 -21.53
N THR A 313 4.57 25.03 -22.23
CA THR A 313 3.76 25.41 -23.39
C THR A 313 2.39 25.95 -23.00
N VAL A 314 1.74 25.33 -22.01
CA VAL A 314 0.41 25.73 -21.54
C VAL A 314 0.44 27.04 -20.74
N HIS A 315 1.58 27.35 -20.11
CA HIS A 315 1.74 28.53 -19.22
C HIS A 315 0.58 28.64 -18.20
N PRO A 316 0.38 27.64 -17.31
CA PRO A 316 -0.85 27.49 -16.52
C PRO A 316 -1.21 28.70 -15.65
N LEU A 317 -0.24 29.52 -15.27
CA LEU A 317 -0.44 30.70 -14.43
C LEU A 317 -0.42 32.02 -15.22
N SER A 318 -0.06 32.01 -16.51
CA SER A 318 0.13 33.26 -17.26
C SER A 318 -1.16 34.05 -17.49
N GLY A 319 -2.26 33.36 -17.78
CA GLY A 319 -3.59 33.97 -17.91
C GLY A 319 -4.07 34.61 -16.61
N LEU A 320 -3.88 33.91 -15.49
CA LEU A 320 -4.20 34.42 -14.15
C LEU A 320 -3.41 35.70 -13.81
N LEU A 321 -2.09 35.68 -14.06
CA LEU A 321 -1.21 36.81 -13.76
C LEU A 321 -1.45 38.03 -14.66
N LYS A 322 -1.86 37.82 -15.91
CA LYS A 322 -2.08 38.93 -16.88
C LYS A 322 -3.51 39.46 -16.86
N ASN A 323 -4.49 38.57 -16.83
CA ASN A 323 -5.90 38.92 -17.09
C ASN A 323 -6.82 38.61 -15.90
N GLY A 324 -6.29 38.06 -14.80
CA GLY A 324 -7.08 37.61 -13.64
C GLY A 324 -8.03 36.44 -13.93
N GLN A 325 -7.93 35.83 -15.10
CA GLN A 325 -8.80 34.71 -15.53
C GLN A 325 -7.97 33.65 -16.24
N THR A 326 -8.38 32.38 -16.10
CA THR A 326 -7.83 31.29 -16.92
C THR A 326 -8.54 31.27 -18.27
N ASP A 327 -7.76 31.30 -19.34
CA ASP A 327 -8.29 31.35 -20.71
C ASP A 327 -8.89 30.02 -21.18
N SER A 328 -8.58 28.90 -20.50
CA SER A 328 -9.05 27.57 -20.91
C SER A 328 -9.12 26.54 -19.77
N THR A 329 -9.96 25.52 -19.97
CA THR A 329 -10.05 24.32 -19.10
C THR A 329 -8.69 23.62 -18.95
N VAL A 330 -7.89 23.61 -20.03
CA VAL A 330 -6.53 23.03 -20.03
C VAL A 330 -5.60 23.75 -19.07
N GLN A 331 -5.60 25.11 -19.07
CA GLN A 331 -4.79 25.89 -18.14
C GLN A 331 -5.23 25.70 -16.69
N THR A 332 -6.54 25.59 -16.45
CA THR A 332 -7.08 25.32 -15.12
C THR A 332 -6.58 24.00 -14.56
N VAL A 333 -6.70 22.90 -15.34
CA VAL A 333 -6.24 21.57 -14.91
C VAL A 333 -4.72 21.56 -14.70
N ALA A 334 -3.98 22.12 -15.65
CA ALA A 334 -2.52 22.20 -15.54
C ALA A 334 -2.09 23.01 -14.31
N GLY A 335 -2.79 24.11 -14.00
CA GLY A 335 -2.52 24.93 -12.82
C GLY A 335 -2.79 24.20 -11.50
N MET A 336 -3.93 23.54 -11.37
CA MET A 336 -4.24 22.72 -10.19
C MET A 336 -3.21 21.60 -10.00
N VAL A 337 -2.84 20.89 -11.06
CA VAL A 337 -1.84 19.83 -11.01
C VAL A 337 -0.44 20.36 -10.65
N CYS A 338 -0.05 21.51 -11.20
CA CYS A 338 1.21 22.17 -10.79
C CYS A 338 1.22 22.49 -9.29
N CYS A 339 0.11 22.98 -8.73
CA CYS A 339 0.01 23.21 -7.30
C CYS A 339 0.08 21.89 -6.49
N ILE A 340 -0.57 20.82 -6.96
CA ILE A 340 -0.47 19.49 -6.33
C ILE A 340 0.99 19.02 -6.31
N ILE A 341 1.67 19.06 -7.44
CA ILE A 341 3.08 18.64 -7.53
C ILE A 341 3.96 19.51 -6.62
N ALA A 342 3.81 20.84 -6.70
CA ALA A 342 4.65 21.75 -5.94
C ALA A 342 4.48 21.59 -4.42
N VAL A 343 3.24 21.50 -3.93
CA VAL A 343 2.97 21.35 -2.49
C VAL A 343 3.45 19.98 -1.99
N ASN A 344 3.16 18.90 -2.73
CA ASN A 344 3.61 17.56 -2.31
C ASN A 344 5.14 17.45 -2.27
N LEU A 345 5.84 17.96 -3.30
CA LEU A 345 7.31 17.98 -3.29
C LEU A 345 7.86 18.86 -2.16
N ALA A 346 7.24 20.04 -1.94
CA ALA A 346 7.65 20.92 -0.84
C ALA A 346 7.50 20.22 0.53
N VAL A 347 6.40 19.52 0.75
CA VAL A 347 6.17 18.76 1.99
C VAL A 347 7.25 17.71 2.16
N LEU A 348 7.53 16.89 1.14
CA LEU A 348 8.55 15.83 1.22
C LEU A 348 9.97 16.38 1.44
N ILE A 349 10.28 17.54 0.84
CA ILE A 349 11.61 18.15 0.99
C ILE A 349 11.76 18.80 2.37
N LEU A 350 10.68 19.40 2.91
CA LEU A 350 10.72 20.16 4.15
C LEU A 350 10.44 19.34 5.40
N THR A 351 9.94 18.11 5.27
CA THR A 351 9.60 17.28 6.43
C THR A 351 10.56 16.10 6.56
N ASP A 352 10.73 15.65 7.80
CA ASP A 352 11.45 14.41 8.09
C ASP A 352 10.46 13.25 8.02
N THR A 353 10.38 12.62 6.84
CA THR A 353 9.51 11.47 6.56
C THR A 353 10.28 10.16 6.46
N THR A 354 11.58 10.20 6.78
CA THR A 354 12.46 9.03 6.64
C THR A 354 12.50 8.23 7.95
N TYR A 355 11.67 7.22 8.05
CA TYR A 355 11.76 6.21 9.10
C TYR A 355 13.00 5.33 8.94
N GLY A 356 14.20 5.91 9.09
CA GLY A 356 15.46 5.18 9.00
C GLY A 356 15.84 4.66 7.61
N SER A 357 15.01 4.87 6.57
CA SER A 357 15.32 4.47 5.20
C SER A 357 16.15 5.53 4.47
N GLU A 358 17.03 5.10 3.57
CA GLU A 358 17.83 6.01 2.76
C GLU A 358 17.03 6.77 1.70
N THR A 359 15.83 6.29 1.35
CA THR A 359 14.94 6.86 0.34
C THR A 359 13.56 7.15 0.92
N PHE A 360 12.80 8.07 0.30
CA PHE A 360 11.38 8.22 0.62
C PHE A 360 10.60 7.00 0.12
N GLU A 361 9.62 6.55 0.89
CA GLU A 361 8.71 5.51 0.43
C GLU A 361 7.95 5.96 -0.82
N PHE A 362 7.89 5.12 -1.84
CA PHE A 362 7.28 5.38 -3.14
C PHE A 362 5.85 5.92 -3.05
N ARG A 363 5.10 5.44 -2.06
CA ARG A 363 3.69 5.81 -1.83
C ARG A 363 3.46 7.31 -1.69
N TYR A 364 4.41 8.07 -1.15
CA TYR A 364 4.27 9.51 -1.00
C TYR A 364 4.31 10.28 -2.33
N HIS A 365 4.81 9.67 -3.40
CA HIS A 365 4.84 10.26 -4.72
C HIS A 365 3.61 9.95 -5.58
N LEU A 366 2.68 9.08 -5.11
CA LEU A 366 1.53 8.65 -5.90
C LEU A 366 0.59 9.80 -6.28
N ILE A 367 0.23 10.67 -5.33
CA ILE A 367 -0.66 11.82 -5.61
C ILE A 367 -0.09 12.74 -6.69
N PRO A 368 1.15 13.26 -6.57
CA PRO A 368 1.71 14.16 -7.58
C PRO A 368 1.95 13.46 -8.93
N VAL A 369 2.41 12.21 -8.95
CA VAL A 369 2.68 11.47 -10.20
C VAL A 369 1.38 11.14 -10.94
N VAL A 370 0.36 10.61 -10.26
CA VAL A 370 -0.91 10.27 -10.89
C VAL A 370 -1.63 11.53 -11.38
N SER A 371 -1.61 12.62 -10.60
CA SER A 371 -2.11 13.92 -11.07
C SER A 371 -1.33 14.42 -12.28
N GLY A 372 -0.02 14.20 -12.32
CA GLY A 372 0.86 14.54 -13.43
C GLY A 372 0.45 13.91 -14.76
N PHE A 373 -0.16 12.72 -14.76
CA PHE A 373 -0.67 12.09 -15.99
C PHE A 373 -1.78 12.91 -16.67
N LEU A 374 -2.52 13.76 -15.95
CA LEU A 374 -3.46 14.69 -16.57
C LEU A 374 -2.73 15.69 -17.47
N VAL A 375 -1.62 16.26 -17.00
CA VAL A 375 -0.80 17.21 -17.77
C VAL A 375 -0.04 16.50 -18.89
N VAL A 376 0.49 15.32 -18.64
CA VAL A 376 1.11 14.47 -19.67
C VAL A 376 0.12 14.14 -20.78
N GLY A 377 -1.13 13.84 -20.44
CA GLY A 377 -2.20 13.63 -21.42
C GLY A 377 -2.45 14.84 -22.31
N ILE A 378 -2.44 16.04 -21.73
CA ILE A 378 -2.52 17.31 -22.48
C ILE A 378 -1.33 17.43 -23.44
N GLY A 379 -0.12 17.15 -22.98
CA GLY A 379 1.11 17.21 -23.76
C GLY A 379 1.13 16.22 -24.93
N ILE A 380 0.73 14.98 -24.67
CA ILE A 380 0.55 13.96 -25.74
C ILE A 380 -0.49 14.45 -26.77
N GLY A 381 -1.57 15.08 -26.30
CA GLY A 381 -2.57 15.69 -27.17
C GLY A 381 -1.98 16.74 -28.10
N GLY A 382 -1.15 17.64 -27.57
CA GLY A 382 -0.39 18.63 -28.33
C GLY A 382 0.58 18.00 -29.32
N LEU A 383 1.34 16.97 -28.89
CA LEU A 383 2.27 16.23 -29.75
C LEU A 383 1.54 15.54 -30.91
N VAL A 384 0.44 14.86 -30.65
CA VAL A 384 -0.38 14.20 -31.70
C VAL A 384 -0.97 15.23 -32.66
N ALA A 385 -1.41 16.39 -32.17
CA ALA A 385 -1.90 17.48 -33.02
C ALA A 385 -0.77 18.04 -33.90
N TRP A 386 0.41 18.24 -33.35
CA TRP A 386 1.59 18.70 -34.10
C TRP A 386 2.01 17.69 -35.18
N LEU A 387 2.07 16.39 -34.85
CA LEU A 387 2.39 15.32 -35.82
C LEU A 387 1.35 15.24 -36.97
N LYS A 388 0.07 15.51 -36.68
CA LYS A 388 -0.98 15.58 -37.73
C LYS A 388 -0.86 16.81 -38.61
N ALA A 389 -0.40 17.93 -38.05
CA ALA A 389 -0.18 19.16 -38.84
C ALA A 389 1.06 19.08 -39.73
N HIS A 390 2.01 18.21 -39.41
CA HIS A 390 3.22 17.95 -40.20
C HIS A 390 3.20 16.50 -40.70
N PRO A 391 2.36 16.19 -41.71
CA PRO A 391 2.04 14.82 -42.07
C PRO A 391 3.22 14.09 -42.72
N ASN A 392 4.09 13.53 -41.89
CA ASN A 392 5.04 12.53 -42.30
C ASN A 392 4.57 11.18 -41.70
N PRO A 393 3.95 10.31 -42.50
CA PRO A 393 3.40 9.06 -41.97
C PRO A 393 4.47 8.16 -41.36
N LEU A 394 5.70 8.25 -41.83
CA LEU A 394 6.82 7.47 -41.27
C LEU A 394 7.18 7.93 -39.84
N ILE A 395 7.29 9.24 -39.63
CA ILE A 395 7.60 9.79 -38.29
C ILE A 395 6.47 9.47 -37.31
N PHE A 396 5.22 9.65 -37.73
CA PHE A 396 4.07 9.34 -36.87
C PHE A 396 4.03 7.84 -36.50
N THR A 397 4.18 6.95 -37.51
CA THR A 397 4.17 5.50 -37.29
C THR A 397 5.35 5.06 -36.39
N SER A 398 6.54 5.61 -36.64
CA SER A 398 7.72 5.29 -35.82
C SER A 398 7.58 5.75 -34.38
N ALA A 399 7.02 6.94 -34.14
CA ALA A 399 6.75 7.44 -32.78
C ALA A 399 5.72 6.56 -32.05
N MET A 400 4.64 6.19 -32.71
CA MET A 400 3.63 5.30 -32.12
C MET A 400 4.20 3.90 -31.86
N ALA A 401 5.01 3.36 -32.79
CA ALA A 401 5.65 2.07 -32.61
C ALA A 401 6.66 2.09 -31.43
N LEU A 402 7.45 3.13 -31.30
CA LEU A 402 8.38 3.28 -30.17
C LEU A 402 7.63 3.31 -28.84
N ILE A 403 6.57 4.12 -28.73
CA ILE A 403 5.72 4.15 -27.55
C ILE A 403 5.17 2.76 -27.27
N ALA A 404 4.59 2.09 -28.25
CA ALA A 404 4.01 0.77 -28.11
C ALA A 404 5.04 -0.28 -27.64
N ILE A 405 6.26 -0.25 -28.17
CA ILE A 405 7.33 -1.18 -27.79
C ILE A 405 7.76 -0.95 -26.33
N ILE A 406 8.01 0.30 -25.93
CA ILE A 406 8.38 0.61 -24.55
C ILE A 406 7.32 0.10 -23.60
N TRP A 407 6.06 0.40 -23.87
CA TRP A 407 4.95 -0.03 -22.99
C TRP A 407 4.74 -1.54 -23.01
N LEU A 408 4.91 -2.19 -24.14
CA LEU A 408 4.83 -3.65 -24.21
C LEU A 408 5.92 -4.29 -23.31
N LEU A 409 7.15 -3.80 -23.39
CA LEU A 409 8.25 -4.29 -22.55
C LEU A 409 7.98 -4.05 -21.06
N CYS A 410 7.46 -2.89 -20.68
CA CYS A 410 7.07 -2.61 -19.30
C CYS A 410 6.00 -3.59 -18.76
N ASN A 411 5.09 -4.06 -19.60
CA ASN A 411 3.97 -4.90 -19.17
C ASN A 411 4.28 -6.40 -19.22
N ILE A 412 4.94 -6.91 -20.25
CA ILE A 412 5.16 -8.36 -20.43
C ILE A 412 5.93 -8.94 -19.24
N PHE A 413 7.02 -8.31 -18.85
CA PHE A 413 7.86 -8.82 -17.78
C PHE A 413 7.13 -8.86 -16.43
N PHE A 414 6.37 -7.81 -16.12
CA PHE A 414 5.59 -7.72 -14.90
C PHE A 414 4.60 -8.88 -14.78
N TYR A 415 3.77 -9.10 -15.79
CA TYR A 415 2.77 -10.16 -15.74
C TYR A 415 3.38 -11.54 -15.65
N TYR A 416 4.48 -11.79 -16.37
CA TYR A 416 5.21 -13.05 -16.26
C TYR A 416 5.74 -13.25 -14.84
N TYR A 417 6.39 -12.24 -14.27
CA TYR A 417 7.00 -12.31 -12.94
C TYR A 417 5.94 -12.53 -11.85
N TYR A 418 4.86 -11.78 -11.84
CA TYR A 418 3.82 -11.91 -10.83
C TYR A 418 2.98 -13.18 -10.96
N THR A 419 2.71 -13.65 -12.16
CA THR A 419 1.94 -14.88 -12.36
C THR A 419 2.76 -16.16 -12.15
N SER A 420 4.10 -16.06 -12.18
CA SER A 420 5.00 -17.20 -11.93
C SER A 420 5.46 -17.33 -10.48
N ARG A 421 5.22 -16.31 -9.65
CA ARG A 421 5.56 -16.34 -8.22
C ARG A 421 4.60 -17.24 -7.46
N ASN A 422 5.17 -18.20 -6.77
CA ASN A 422 4.48 -18.97 -5.75
C ASN A 422 5.22 -18.81 -4.42
N ASN A 423 5.05 -17.67 -3.78
CA ASN A 423 5.69 -17.36 -2.49
C ASN A 423 4.91 -17.95 -1.30
N TYR A 424 4.10 -18.99 -1.54
CA TYR A 424 3.09 -19.46 -0.59
C TYR A 424 3.24 -20.92 -0.22
N GLU A 425 4.31 -21.56 -0.67
CA GLU A 425 4.49 -23.01 -0.40
C GLU A 425 4.59 -23.24 1.10
N THR A 426 5.46 -22.50 1.79
CA THR A 426 5.66 -22.59 3.23
C THR A 426 4.39 -22.23 4.02
N SER A 427 3.77 -21.08 3.75
CA SER A 427 2.53 -20.67 4.43
C SER A 427 1.39 -21.68 4.20
N THR A 428 1.30 -22.23 2.99
CA THR A 428 0.26 -23.24 2.65
C THR A 428 0.51 -24.55 3.38
N ALA A 429 1.77 -24.98 3.48
CA ALA A 429 2.14 -26.21 4.18
C ALA A 429 1.91 -26.09 5.69
N ILE A 430 2.32 -24.96 6.31
CA ILE A 430 2.05 -24.67 7.73
C ILE A 430 0.53 -24.63 7.97
N THR A 431 -0.22 -23.95 7.10
CA THR A 431 -1.68 -23.86 7.21
C THR A 431 -2.34 -25.23 7.13
N GLY A 432 -1.89 -26.09 6.20
CA GLY A 432 -2.37 -27.46 6.08
C GLY A 432 -2.11 -28.26 7.35
N TYR A 433 -0.90 -28.15 7.89
CA TYR A 433 -0.52 -28.81 9.13
C TYR A 433 -1.37 -28.37 10.33
N VAL A 434 -1.60 -27.05 10.46
CA VAL A 434 -2.49 -26.51 11.51
C VAL A 434 -3.93 -26.98 11.34
N GLN A 435 -4.42 -27.09 10.09
CA GLN A 435 -5.77 -27.59 9.83
C GLN A 435 -5.95 -29.08 10.16
N GLU A 436 -4.91 -29.88 10.03
CA GLU A 436 -4.91 -31.28 10.46
C GLU A 436 -4.97 -31.41 11.98
N HIS A 437 -4.50 -30.40 12.71
CA HIS A 437 -4.55 -30.31 14.17
C HIS A 437 -5.58 -29.25 14.62
N SER A 438 -6.76 -29.27 14.00
CA SER A 438 -7.81 -28.25 14.15
C SER A 438 -8.46 -28.18 15.55
N ASP A 439 -8.05 -29.02 16.47
CA ASP A 439 -8.44 -29.00 17.87
C ASP A 439 -7.61 -28.05 18.74
N CYS A 440 -6.65 -27.32 18.16
CA CYS A 440 -5.91 -26.27 18.87
C CYS A 440 -6.76 -24.99 18.99
N ASP A 441 -6.60 -24.30 20.11
CA ASP A 441 -7.29 -23.06 20.41
C ASP A 441 -6.56 -21.83 19.87
N LEU A 442 -5.23 -21.93 19.74
CA LEU A 442 -4.35 -20.85 19.33
C LEU A 442 -3.20 -21.38 18.49
N VAL A 443 -2.83 -20.61 17.46
CA VAL A 443 -1.53 -20.74 16.78
C VAL A 443 -0.68 -19.54 17.17
N TYR A 444 0.44 -19.83 17.83
CA TYR A 444 1.39 -18.83 18.27
C TYR A 444 2.66 -18.91 17.44
N PHE A 445 2.92 -17.85 16.70
CA PHE A 445 4.08 -17.76 15.81
C PHE A 445 5.16 -16.90 16.46
N ILE A 446 6.36 -17.42 16.58
CA ILE A 446 7.50 -16.72 17.15
C ILE A 446 8.51 -16.46 16.06
N GLY A 447 8.69 -15.17 15.72
CA GLY A 447 9.62 -14.73 14.70
C GLY A 447 10.42 -13.51 15.18
N ASP A 448 11.60 -13.31 14.63
CA ASP A 448 12.49 -12.19 14.92
C ASP A 448 12.79 -11.28 13.72
N SER A 449 12.23 -11.62 12.57
CA SER A 449 12.48 -10.92 11.30
C SER A 449 11.22 -10.48 10.57
N ASP A 450 11.34 -9.43 9.75
CA ASP A 450 10.24 -8.94 8.91
C ASP A 450 9.69 -10.00 7.95
N SER A 451 10.51 -10.96 7.52
CA SER A 451 10.09 -12.06 6.65
C SER A 451 9.16 -13.04 7.37
N GLU A 452 9.43 -13.32 8.63
CA GLU A 452 8.61 -14.19 9.47
C GLU A 452 7.27 -13.55 9.82
N ILE A 453 7.25 -12.25 10.11
CA ILE A 453 6.02 -11.47 10.29
C ILE A 453 5.12 -11.56 9.04
N ILE A 454 5.69 -11.55 7.84
CA ILE A 454 4.94 -11.72 6.60
C ILE A 454 4.31 -13.11 6.51
N GLU A 455 5.03 -14.17 6.91
CA GLU A 455 4.50 -15.54 6.91
C GLU A 455 3.33 -15.68 7.88
N VAL A 456 3.42 -15.13 9.09
CA VAL A 456 2.31 -15.09 10.07
C VAL A 456 1.06 -14.46 9.47
N ALA A 457 1.21 -13.29 8.86
CA ALA A 457 0.09 -12.57 8.27
C ALA A 457 -0.58 -13.39 7.15
N ARG A 458 0.19 -14.11 6.36
CA ARG A 458 -0.28 -15.01 5.31
C ARG A 458 -1.05 -16.20 5.87
N ILE A 459 -0.48 -16.90 6.87
CA ILE A 459 -1.10 -18.03 7.54
C ILE A 459 -2.44 -17.60 8.15
N ALA A 460 -2.46 -16.46 8.85
CA ALA A 460 -3.68 -15.91 9.43
C ALA A 460 -4.78 -15.70 8.37
N ARG A 461 -4.43 -15.26 7.17
CA ARG A 461 -5.40 -15.04 6.09
C ARG A 461 -5.84 -16.34 5.42
N LEU A 462 -4.93 -17.29 5.26
CA LEU A 462 -5.26 -18.61 4.72
C LEU A 462 -6.21 -19.39 5.64
N LEU A 463 -6.07 -19.23 6.95
CA LEU A 463 -6.98 -19.81 7.95
C LEU A 463 -8.29 -19.02 8.12
N GLU A 464 -8.44 -17.87 7.45
CA GLU A 464 -9.64 -17.02 7.48
C GLU A 464 -10.12 -16.68 8.92
N ASN A 465 -9.20 -16.44 9.84
CA ASN A 465 -9.45 -16.21 11.27
C ASN A 465 -10.23 -17.35 11.98
N ARG A 466 -10.19 -18.55 11.46
CA ARG A 466 -10.81 -19.72 12.12
C ARG A 466 -10.11 -20.11 13.40
N LEU A 467 -8.84 -19.74 13.50
CA LEU A 467 -8.00 -19.94 14.67
C LEU A 467 -7.42 -18.60 15.11
N ASN A 468 -7.21 -18.45 16.40
CA ASN A 468 -6.46 -17.31 16.93
C ASN A 468 -5.00 -17.48 16.51
N ILE A 469 -4.47 -16.52 15.76
CA ILE A 469 -3.06 -16.50 15.38
C ILE A 469 -2.45 -15.25 15.96
N ILE A 470 -1.41 -15.44 16.74
CA ILE A 470 -0.70 -14.37 17.42
C ILE A 470 0.75 -14.43 16.99
N ASP A 471 1.30 -13.27 16.68
CA ASP A 471 2.71 -13.07 16.43
C ASP A 471 3.39 -12.58 17.70
N GLY A 472 4.53 -13.15 18.02
CA GLY A 472 5.34 -12.74 19.14
C GLY A 472 6.80 -12.65 18.72
N ILE A 473 7.36 -11.45 18.74
CA ILE A 473 8.80 -11.25 18.52
C ILE A 473 9.61 -11.77 19.71
N SER A 474 8.99 -11.82 20.87
CA SER A 474 9.49 -12.51 22.05
C SER A 474 8.33 -12.98 22.89
N VAL A 475 8.51 -14.04 23.64
CA VAL A 475 7.53 -14.46 24.65
C VAL A 475 7.31 -13.30 25.61
N GLY A 476 6.12 -12.74 25.62
CA GLY A 476 5.76 -11.56 26.40
C GLY A 476 5.60 -10.25 25.62
N SER A 477 5.98 -10.17 24.34
CA SER A 477 5.66 -9.02 23.48
C SER A 477 4.72 -9.44 22.37
N PHE A 478 3.48 -8.97 22.44
CA PHE A 478 2.47 -9.19 21.44
C PHE A 478 2.52 -8.12 20.36
N LEU A 479 2.75 -8.50 19.14
CA LEU A 479 2.27 -7.80 17.96
C LEU A 479 1.01 -8.49 17.48
N GLY A 480 -0.09 -8.30 18.18
CA GLY A 480 -1.40 -8.76 17.74
C GLY A 480 -1.88 -7.93 16.55
N TRP A 481 -1.67 -8.42 15.34
CA TRP A 481 -2.22 -7.80 14.15
C TRP A 481 -3.61 -8.34 13.92
N GLY A 482 -4.58 -7.55 14.31
CA GLY A 482 -5.95 -7.79 13.95
C GLY A 482 -6.70 -8.84 14.75
N ALA A 483 -6.18 -9.30 15.85
CA ALA A 483 -6.99 -9.98 16.83
C ALA A 483 -7.45 -8.97 17.87
N SER A 484 -8.64 -9.19 18.43
CA SER A 484 -9.10 -8.41 19.57
C SER A 484 -8.01 -8.43 20.63
N ARG A 485 -7.44 -7.26 20.93
CA ARG A 485 -6.59 -7.13 22.11
C ARG A 485 -7.42 -7.28 23.36
N THR A 486 -7.71 -8.47 23.71
CA THR A 486 -7.72 -8.82 25.11
C THR A 486 -6.26 -9.14 25.40
N TYR A 487 -5.62 -8.35 26.20
CA TYR A 487 -4.34 -8.70 26.77
C TYR A 487 -4.55 -9.92 27.65
N TYR A 488 -4.38 -11.06 27.06
CA TYR A 488 -4.12 -12.26 27.81
C TYR A 488 -2.71 -12.67 27.48
N ASP A 489 -2.03 -13.09 28.45
CA ASP A 489 -0.97 -14.03 28.17
C ASP A 489 -1.66 -15.17 27.41
N PRO A 490 -1.38 -15.39 26.11
CA PRO A 490 -2.04 -16.42 25.33
C PRO A 490 -1.83 -17.77 25.98
N MET A 491 -0.78 -17.87 26.72
CA MET A 491 -0.37 -19.08 27.37
C MET A 491 -1.20 -19.39 28.63
N GLU A 492 -1.72 -18.37 29.32
CA GLU A 492 -2.61 -18.58 30.46
C GLU A 492 -4.08 -18.87 30.11
N THR A 493 -4.48 -18.63 28.84
CA THR A 493 -5.90 -18.59 28.47
C THR A 493 -6.32 -19.76 27.58
N PHE A 494 -5.38 -20.47 26.97
CA PHE A 494 -5.65 -21.52 26.00
C PHE A 494 -5.13 -22.87 26.46
N ASP A 495 -5.98 -23.90 26.36
CA ASP A 495 -5.63 -25.25 26.81
C ASP A 495 -4.69 -25.95 25.83
N LYS A 496 -4.75 -25.62 24.54
CA LYS A 496 -3.96 -26.24 23.50
C LYS A 496 -3.46 -25.22 22.50
N VAL A 497 -2.14 -25.07 22.42
CA VAL A 497 -1.47 -24.09 21.56
C VAL A 497 -0.56 -24.79 20.57
N ILE A 498 -0.58 -24.39 19.30
CA ILE A 498 0.47 -24.73 18.34
C ILE A 498 1.46 -23.57 18.26
N ILE A 499 2.71 -23.83 18.58
CA ILE A 499 3.82 -22.89 18.47
C ILE A 499 4.54 -23.17 17.15
N VAL A 500 4.74 -22.13 16.34
CA VAL A 500 5.52 -22.18 15.08
C VAL A 500 6.73 -21.28 15.26
N CYS A 501 7.93 -21.82 15.16
CA CYS A 501 9.18 -21.09 15.34
C CYS A 501 10.30 -21.69 14.48
N THR A 502 11.37 -20.92 14.26
CA THR A 502 12.64 -21.43 13.70
C THR A 502 13.52 -21.99 14.81
N ASP A 503 14.60 -22.68 14.44
CA ASP A 503 15.57 -23.16 15.44
C ASP A 503 16.22 -21.99 16.21
N GLU A 504 16.42 -20.85 15.54
CA GLU A 504 16.98 -19.63 16.18
C GLU A 504 16.00 -19.03 17.20
N THR A 505 14.72 -18.94 16.83
CA THR A 505 13.69 -18.37 17.71
C THR A 505 13.25 -19.35 18.81
N TYR A 506 13.45 -20.66 18.62
CA TYR A 506 13.19 -21.66 19.66
C TYR A 506 13.99 -21.41 20.93
N ASP A 507 15.25 -21.04 20.81
CA ASP A 507 16.12 -20.78 21.96
C ASP A 507 15.74 -19.50 22.73
N SER A 508 14.97 -18.60 22.09
CA SER A 508 14.44 -17.40 22.76
C SER A 508 13.20 -17.67 23.60
N ILE A 509 12.56 -18.85 23.44
CA ILE A 509 11.37 -19.22 24.23
C ILE A 509 11.79 -19.51 25.66
N GLU A 510 11.04 -18.96 26.61
CA GLU A 510 11.29 -19.20 28.03
C GLU A 510 11.32 -20.69 28.37
N PRO A 511 12.26 -21.15 29.20
CA PRO A 511 12.45 -22.58 29.48
C PRO A 511 11.20 -23.29 30.04
N TYR A 512 10.38 -22.60 30.81
CA TYR A 512 9.15 -23.17 31.35
C TYR A 512 8.11 -23.51 30.27
N TYR A 513 8.05 -22.76 29.17
CA TYR A 513 7.21 -23.12 28.04
C TYR A 513 7.82 -24.28 27.24
N ARG A 514 9.15 -24.24 26.98
CA ARG A 514 9.84 -25.30 26.23
C ARG A 514 9.64 -26.68 26.82
N ARG A 515 9.52 -26.77 28.13
CA ARG A 515 9.36 -28.04 28.84
C ARG A 515 8.05 -28.76 28.51
N GLY A 516 6.97 -28.01 28.25
CA GLY A 516 5.68 -28.54 27.86
C GLY A 516 5.50 -28.79 26.35
N MET A 517 6.48 -28.40 25.54
CA MET A 517 6.37 -28.44 24.09
C MET A 517 6.67 -29.84 23.53
N THR A 518 5.76 -30.36 22.73
CA THR A 518 5.95 -31.60 21.97
C THR A 518 6.08 -31.27 20.49
N LYS A 519 7.21 -31.67 19.86
CA LYS A 519 7.43 -31.45 18.44
C LYS A 519 6.40 -32.22 17.63
N LEU A 520 5.65 -31.53 16.77
CA LEU A 520 4.68 -32.09 15.82
C LEU A 520 5.33 -32.40 14.49
N GLY A 521 6.12 -31.48 13.94
CA GLY A 521 6.77 -31.63 12.65
C GLY A 521 7.57 -30.41 12.24
N THR A 522 8.12 -30.46 11.01
CA THR A 522 8.87 -29.36 10.40
C THR A 522 8.34 -29.06 9.02
N VAL A 523 8.27 -27.79 8.67
CA VAL A 523 7.90 -27.27 7.35
C VAL A 523 8.96 -26.24 6.97
N ASP A 524 9.79 -26.56 5.99
CA ASP A 524 10.96 -25.76 5.61
C ASP A 524 11.83 -25.44 6.84
N ASP A 525 12.08 -24.18 7.14
CA ASP A 525 12.89 -23.73 8.28
C ASP A 525 12.09 -23.64 9.59
N TYR A 526 10.77 -23.91 9.54
CA TYR A 526 9.90 -23.80 10.71
C TYR A 526 9.65 -25.17 11.35
N THR A 527 9.70 -25.18 12.67
CA THR A 527 9.28 -26.32 13.49
C THR A 527 7.96 -25.97 14.20
N LEU A 528 7.03 -26.91 14.17
CA LEU A 528 5.74 -26.82 14.85
C LEU A 528 5.78 -27.64 16.12
N TYR A 529 5.35 -27.05 17.22
CA TYR A 529 5.23 -27.69 18.51
C TYR A 529 3.80 -27.59 19.02
N GLU A 530 3.35 -28.62 19.68
CA GLU A 530 2.11 -28.60 20.47
C GLU A 530 2.44 -28.35 21.93
N LEU A 531 1.72 -27.44 22.55
CA LEU A 531 1.80 -27.14 23.98
C LEU A 531 0.40 -27.35 24.57
N ILE A 532 0.24 -28.39 25.40
CA ILE A 532 -1.06 -28.77 25.97
C ILE A 532 -1.17 -28.29 27.43
N HIS A 533 -0.09 -28.28 28.14
CA HIS A 533 -0.06 -27.82 29.54
C HIS A 533 0.98 -26.73 29.69
N ILE A 534 0.55 -25.60 30.17
CA ILE A 534 1.39 -24.42 30.33
C ILE A 534 1.65 -24.27 31.82
N LEU A 535 2.90 -24.51 32.20
CA LEU A 535 3.34 -24.24 33.57
C LEU A 535 3.37 -22.72 33.80
N SER A 536 2.77 -22.28 34.88
CA SER A 536 3.03 -20.90 35.34
C SER A 536 4.48 -20.77 35.78
N PRO A 537 5.07 -19.56 35.77
CA PRO A 537 6.43 -19.36 36.30
C PRO A 537 6.62 -19.91 37.70
N GLU A 538 5.61 -19.81 38.55
CA GLU A 538 5.64 -20.33 39.95
C GLU A 538 5.62 -21.87 40.01
N GLU A 539 4.91 -22.51 39.09
CA GLU A 539 4.89 -23.98 38.98
C GLU A 539 6.22 -24.49 38.45
N TYR A 540 6.81 -23.78 37.48
CA TYR A 540 8.11 -24.11 36.90
C TYR A 540 9.23 -24.00 37.94
N GLU A 541 9.26 -22.92 38.74
CA GLU A 541 10.22 -22.75 39.84
C GLU A 541 10.11 -23.90 40.86
N LYS A 542 8.89 -24.30 41.20
CA LYS A 542 8.67 -25.44 42.12
C LYS A 542 9.11 -26.77 41.54
N GLU A 543 8.94 -26.96 40.22
CA GLU A 543 9.44 -28.18 39.59
C GLU A 543 10.97 -28.20 39.53
N GLN A 544 11.62 -27.07 39.26
CA GLN A 544 13.08 -26.97 39.31
C GLN A 544 13.62 -27.23 40.71
N GLU A 545 13.04 -26.65 41.77
CA GLU A 545 13.41 -26.93 43.16
C GLU A 545 13.28 -28.43 43.48
N ASN A 546 12.21 -29.09 43.00
CA ASN A 546 12.03 -30.54 43.20
C ASN A 546 13.06 -31.38 42.40
N GLU A 547 13.47 -30.97 41.22
CA GLU A 547 14.51 -31.68 40.43
C GLU A 547 15.90 -31.50 41.04
N GLU A 548 16.24 -30.31 41.56
CA GLU A 548 17.50 -30.08 42.27
C GLU A 548 17.55 -30.90 43.56
N ASP A 549 16.45 -31.02 44.28
CA ASP A 549 16.36 -31.85 45.48
C ASP A 549 16.54 -33.35 45.14
N ILE A 550 15.94 -33.84 44.05
CA ILE A 550 16.10 -35.24 43.63
C ILE A 550 17.54 -35.52 43.17
N LEU A 551 18.16 -34.59 42.42
CA LEU A 551 19.57 -34.73 42.00
C LEU A 551 20.54 -34.68 43.20
N SER A 552 20.24 -33.84 44.19
CA SER A 552 21.03 -33.78 45.42
C SER A 552 20.90 -35.00 46.30
N GLU A 553 19.75 -35.70 46.30
CA GLU A 553 19.55 -36.97 47.01
C GLU A 553 20.30 -38.11 46.30
N ASP A 554 20.33 -38.14 44.94
CA ASP A 554 21.07 -39.16 44.17
C ASP A 554 22.60 -38.98 44.27
N GLU A 555 23.11 -37.74 44.32
CA GLU A 555 24.55 -37.49 44.62
C GLU A 555 24.92 -37.90 46.04
N SER A 556 24.05 -37.65 47.01
CA SER A 556 24.31 -38.08 48.39
C SER A 556 24.27 -39.60 48.59
N ALA A 557 23.51 -40.33 47.78
CA ALA A 557 23.47 -41.79 47.78
C ALA A 557 24.68 -42.45 47.10
N SER A 558 25.35 -41.72 46.19
CA SER A 558 26.54 -42.21 45.48
C SER A 558 27.85 -42.05 46.24
N ASP A 559 27.90 -41.15 47.22
CA ASP A 559 29.13 -40.95 48.05
C ASP A 559 29.32 -41.95 49.19
N ASP A 560 28.30 -42.76 49.50
CA ASP A 560 28.40 -43.75 50.62
C ASP A 560 28.92 -45.15 50.15
N GLU A 561 29.09 -45.40 48.84
CA GLU A 561 29.65 -46.67 48.32
C GLU A 561 31.13 -46.62 47.88
N GLY A 562 31.81 -45.48 48.03
CA GLY A 562 33.14 -45.22 47.44
C GLY A 562 34.32 -45.16 48.42
N ASN A 563 34.30 -45.85 49.56
CA ASN A 563 35.48 -45.88 50.44
C ASN A 563 35.98 -47.30 50.71
N THR A 564 36.63 -47.92 49.76
CA THR A 564 37.71 -48.90 49.93
C THR A 564 38.33 -49.23 48.57
N ILE A 565 39.57 -48.87 48.34
CA ILE A 565 40.70 -49.71 47.91
C ILE A 565 41.84 -48.82 47.36
N SER A 566 42.90 -48.86 48.13
CA SER A 566 44.30 -48.52 47.92
C SER A 566 44.90 -48.66 46.51
N GLY A 567 45.71 -47.72 46.13
CA GLY A 567 47.10 -47.91 45.68
C GLY A 567 47.32 -48.34 44.23
N ASN A 568 47.92 -47.54 43.45
CA ASN A 568 49.30 -47.70 42.94
C ASN A 568 49.59 -46.73 41.78
N ASP A 569 50.79 -46.17 41.92
CA ASP A 569 51.53 -45.39 40.93
C ASP A 569 51.55 -46.00 39.55
N THR A 570 51.55 -45.17 38.54
CA THR A 570 52.63 -45.12 37.53
C THR A 570 52.46 -43.90 36.59
N ASP A 571 53.53 -43.09 36.55
CA ASP A 571 53.89 -42.13 35.51
C ASP A 571 53.77 -42.70 34.11
N THR A 572 53.32 -41.85 33.18
CA THR A 572 54.01 -41.70 31.87
C THR A 572 53.49 -40.47 31.13
N GLU A 573 54.42 -39.58 30.84
CA GLU A 573 54.40 -38.52 29.81
C GLU A 573 54.01 -39.07 28.41
N TYR A 574 53.18 -38.32 27.67
CA TYR A 574 53.50 -37.72 26.36
C TYR A 574 52.40 -36.73 25.97
#